data_1a45a4da48e2b1cc376892afc7816f09
#
_entry.id   1a45a4da48e2b1cc376892afc7816f09
#
_cell.length_a   1.000
_cell.length_b   1.000
_cell.length_c   1.000
_cell.angle_alpha   90.00
_cell.angle_beta   90.00
_cell.angle_gamma   90.00
#
_symmetry.space_group_name_H-M   'P 1'
#
loop_
_entity.id
_entity.type
_entity.pdbx_description
1 polymer ?
#
loop_
_entity_poly.entity_id
_entity_poly.type
_entity_poly.pdbx_seq_one_letter_code
_entity_poly.pdbx_strand_id
1 'polypeptide(L)'
;MLHKAFVMFFAALVLAPQGALAADNEFTLVIQDHKFQPETLIVPAGKKIKLTIENRDATAEEFESHALGREKVIPAKSSAVIYIGPLQPGNYPFVGEFNEKTAKGTIVAQ
;
A
#
# COMPACT_ATOMS: atom_id res chain seq x y z
N MET A 1 -8.09 -9.56 53.43
CA MET A 1 -7.84 -9.35 52.90
C MET A 1 -7.58 -9.30 51.71
N LEU A 2 -7.51 -9.18 51.65
CA LEU A 2 -7.16 -9.10 50.82
C LEU A 2 -7.09 -9.13 49.58
N HIS A 3 -7.13 -8.95 49.27
CA HIS A 3 -6.96 -8.98 48.34
C HIS A 3 -6.96 -8.76 47.21
N LYS A 4 -6.97 -8.53 47.01
CA LYS A 4 -6.90 -8.41 46.14
C LYS A 4 -6.82 -8.22 45.01
N ALA A 5 -6.67 -8.13 44.88
CA ALA A 5 -6.58 -8.01 43.88
C ALA A 5 -6.35 -7.95 42.81
N PHE A 6 -6.18 -7.94 42.61
CA PHE A 6 -5.82 -7.93 41.65
C PHE A 6 -5.84 -7.90 40.48
N VAL A 7 -5.86 -7.81 40.33
CA VAL A 7 -5.82 -7.90 39.39
C VAL A 7 -5.76 -7.71 38.32
N MET A 8 -5.61 -7.55 38.21
CA MET A 8 -5.52 -7.49 37.25
C MET A 8 -5.32 -7.31 36.22
N PHE A 9 -5.17 -7.24 36.27
CA PHE A 9 -4.87 -7.12 35.35
C PHE A 9 -4.65 -7.20 34.26
N PHE A 10 -4.59 -7.27 34.24
CA PHE A 10 -4.25 -7.51 33.32
C PHE A 10 -4.35 -7.50 32.24
N ALA A 11 -4.55 -7.42 32.29
CA ALA A 11 -4.58 -7.52 31.39
C ALA A 11 -4.55 -7.29 30.35
N ALA A 12 -4.35 -7.19 30.33
CA ALA A 12 -4.27 -7.07 29.37
C ALA A 12 -4.01 -6.95 28.41
N LEU A 13 -3.83 -6.92 28.42
CA LEU A 13 -3.50 -6.89 27.59
C LEU A 13 -3.39 -6.99 26.51
N VAL A 14 -3.37 -7.12 26.45
CA VAL A 14 -3.13 -7.38 25.57
C VAL A 14 -3.19 -7.44 24.52
N LEU A 15 -3.25 -7.38 24.44
CA LEU A 15 -3.19 -7.47 23.52
C LEU A 15 -3.28 -7.26 22.43
N ALA A 16 -3.14 -7.33 22.59
CA ALA A 16 -3.15 -7.06 21.54
C ALA A 16 -3.06 -6.95 20.38
N PRO A 17 -2.96 -6.48 19.83
CA PRO A 17 -2.99 -6.11 18.50
C PRO A 17 -2.09 -6.66 17.64
N GLN A 18 -2.15 -7.67 17.47
CA GLN A 18 -1.32 -8.34 16.67
C GLN A 18 -1.54 -8.10 15.28
N GLY A 19 -2.74 -7.70 14.88
CA GLY A 19 -2.96 -7.44 13.49
C GLY A 19 -1.96 -6.47 12.95
N ALA A 20 -1.34 -5.77 13.84
CA ALA A 20 -0.39 -4.79 13.40
C ALA A 20 0.91 -5.38 12.90
N LEU A 21 0.97 -6.67 12.68
CA LEU A 21 2.20 -7.28 12.25
C LEU A 21 2.51 -7.12 10.79
N ALA A 22 1.68 -6.42 10.03
CA ALA A 22 2.02 -6.10 8.64
C ALA A 22 3.33 -5.34 8.62
N ALA A 23 4.20 -5.70 7.73
CA ALA A 23 5.49 -5.05 7.61
C ALA A 23 5.30 -3.59 7.22
N ASP A 24 6.14 -2.70 7.77
CA ASP A 24 6.03 -1.26 7.53
C ASP A 24 6.53 -0.86 6.15
N ASN A 25 6.97 -1.82 5.34
CA ASN A 25 7.40 -1.56 3.97
C ASN A 25 6.53 -2.29 2.94
N GLU A 26 5.34 -2.74 3.33
CA GLU A 26 4.42 -3.41 2.42
C GLU A 26 3.14 -2.60 2.30
N PHE A 27 2.74 -2.34 1.06
CA PHE A 27 1.60 -1.49 0.78
C PHE A 27 0.78 -2.07 -0.35
N THR A 28 -0.48 -1.66 -0.44
CA THR A 28 -1.39 -2.10 -1.49
C THR A 28 -2.05 -0.90 -2.15
N LEU A 29 -2.05 -0.90 -3.46
CA LEU A 29 -2.90 -0.02 -4.26
C LEU A 29 -4.00 -0.87 -4.85
N VAL A 30 -5.22 -0.35 -4.84
CA VAL A 30 -6.35 -1.03 -5.46
C VAL A 30 -6.76 -0.24 -6.69
N ILE A 31 -7.03 -0.95 -7.79
CA ILE A 31 -7.63 -0.38 -8.99
C ILE A 31 -9.08 -0.79 -8.99
N GLN A 32 -9.98 0.19 -9.02
CA GLN A 32 -11.41 -0.05 -9.08
C GLN A 32 -12.08 1.10 -9.78
N ASP A 33 -12.97 0.80 -10.73
CA ASP A 33 -13.66 1.79 -11.53
C ASP A 33 -12.66 2.72 -12.23
N HIS A 34 -11.56 2.14 -12.71
CA HIS A 34 -10.50 2.85 -13.42
C HIS A 34 -9.88 3.98 -12.58
N LYS A 35 -9.76 3.73 -11.28
CA LYS A 35 -9.13 4.67 -10.34
C LYS A 35 -8.26 3.91 -9.38
N PHE A 36 -7.25 4.60 -8.84
CA PHE A 36 -6.40 4.03 -7.80
C PHE A 36 -6.90 4.44 -6.41
N GLN A 37 -6.84 3.50 -5.48
CA GLN A 37 -7.17 3.73 -4.09
C GLN A 37 -6.06 3.15 -3.22
N PRO A 38 -5.39 3.93 -2.39
CA PRO A 38 -5.57 5.38 -2.25
C PRO A 38 -4.96 6.12 -3.42
N GLU A 39 -5.38 7.35 -3.65
CA GLU A 39 -4.81 8.20 -4.67
C GLU A 39 -3.42 8.68 -4.26
N THR A 40 -3.23 8.93 -2.99
CA THR A 40 -1.93 9.29 -2.42
C THR A 40 -1.53 8.20 -1.45
N LEU A 41 -0.40 7.56 -1.74
CA LEU A 41 0.14 6.52 -0.90
C LEU A 41 1.43 7.00 -0.25
N ILE A 42 1.43 7.07 1.08
CA ILE A 42 2.61 7.52 1.81
C ILE A 42 3.43 6.32 2.20
N VAL A 43 4.71 6.34 1.85
CA VAL A 43 5.62 5.24 2.15
C VAL A 43 6.88 5.79 2.84
N PRO A 44 7.59 4.96 3.61
CA PRO A 44 8.83 5.43 4.23
C PRO A 44 9.93 5.59 3.18
N ALA A 45 10.63 6.72 3.25
CA ALA A 45 11.81 6.95 2.42
C ALA A 45 12.95 6.05 2.89
N GLY A 46 13.85 5.71 1.99
CA GLY A 46 15.06 4.99 2.34
C GLY A 46 14.89 3.49 2.56
N LYS A 47 13.73 2.94 2.27
CA LYS A 47 13.47 1.51 2.42
C LYS A 47 12.99 0.92 1.12
N LYS A 48 13.31 -0.35 0.91
CA LYS A 48 12.74 -1.09 -0.22
C LYS A 48 11.27 -1.37 0.10
N ILE A 49 10.41 -1.02 -0.82
CA ILE A 49 8.96 -1.11 -0.65
C ILE A 49 8.41 -2.24 -1.51
N LYS A 50 7.61 -3.09 -0.90
CA LYS A 50 6.84 -4.09 -1.63
C LYS A 50 5.47 -3.51 -1.91
N LEU A 51 5.15 -3.32 -3.17
CA LEU A 51 3.88 -2.73 -3.56
C LEU A 51 3.04 -3.79 -4.28
N THR A 52 1.90 -4.12 -3.69
CA THR A 52 0.93 -5.01 -4.30
C THR A 52 -0.12 -4.13 -4.98
N ILE A 53 -0.39 -4.41 -6.25
CA ILE A 53 -1.41 -3.68 -6.99
C ILE A 53 -2.52 -4.67 -7.29
N GLU A 54 -3.69 -4.41 -6.73
CA GLU A 54 -4.83 -5.30 -6.86
C GLU A 54 -5.83 -4.70 -7.83
N ASN A 55 -6.04 -5.34 -8.97
CA ASN A 55 -6.97 -4.86 -9.98
C ASN A 55 -8.32 -5.55 -9.79
N ARG A 56 -9.32 -4.80 -9.37
CA ARG A 56 -10.67 -5.33 -9.15
C ARG A 56 -11.57 -5.14 -10.34
N ASP A 57 -11.08 -4.49 -11.39
CA ASP A 57 -11.87 -4.25 -12.59
C ASP A 57 -11.89 -5.47 -13.49
N ALA A 58 -12.86 -5.48 -14.41
CA ALA A 58 -13.01 -6.56 -15.37
C ALA A 58 -12.08 -6.38 -16.58
N THR A 59 -11.29 -5.32 -16.60
CA THR A 59 -10.33 -5.05 -17.68
C THR A 59 -8.94 -4.91 -17.09
N ALA A 60 -7.92 -5.21 -17.88
CA ALA A 60 -6.55 -5.05 -17.44
C ALA A 60 -6.22 -3.56 -17.28
N GLU A 61 -5.23 -3.27 -16.44
CA GLU A 61 -4.71 -1.92 -16.31
C GLU A 61 -3.19 -1.98 -16.27
N GLU A 62 -2.55 -0.94 -16.74
CA GLU A 62 -1.08 -0.86 -16.67
C GLU A 62 -0.69 0.24 -15.70
N PHE A 63 -0.05 -0.14 -14.60
CA PHE A 63 0.56 0.81 -13.68
C PHE A 63 1.82 1.34 -14.34
N GLU A 64 1.95 2.63 -14.43
CA GLU A 64 3.13 3.25 -15.02
C GLU A 64 3.59 4.45 -14.21
N SER A 65 4.89 4.53 -13.94
CA SER A 65 5.47 5.68 -13.27
C SER A 65 6.84 5.95 -13.86
N HIS A 66 6.96 7.09 -14.55
CA HIS A 66 8.26 7.54 -15.03
C HIS A 66 9.17 7.86 -13.85
N ALA A 67 8.61 8.49 -12.82
CA ALA A 67 9.39 8.89 -11.65
C ALA A 67 10.01 7.68 -10.93
N LEU A 68 9.32 6.55 -10.95
CA LEU A 68 9.82 5.33 -10.32
C LEU A 68 10.56 4.43 -11.29
N GLY A 69 10.44 4.68 -12.59
CA GLY A 69 11.00 3.80 -13.61
C GLY A 69 10.34 2.44 -13.59
N ARG A 70 9.03 2.38 -13.43
CA ARG A 70 8.31 1.12 -13.33
C ARG A 70 7.09 1.09 -14.23
N GLU A 71 6.86 -0.08 -14.83
CA GLU A 71 5.66 -0.40 -15.58
C GLU A 71 5.23 -1.80 -15.21
N LYS A 72 3.94 -2.02 -15.08
CA LYS A 72 3.44 -3.36 -14.78
C LYS A 72 1.99 -3.46 -15.23
N VAL A 73 1.70 -4.48 -16.06
CA VAL A 73 0.32 -4.77 -16.43
C VAL A 73 -0.27 -5.67 -15.36
N ILE A 74 -1.43 -5.30 -14.86
CA ILE A 74 -2.17 -6.08 -13.89
C ILE A 74 -3.43 -6.59 -14.59
N PRO A 75 -3.52 -7.89 -14.87
CA PRO A 75 -4.71 -8.41 -15.56
C PRO A 75 -5.97 -8.16 -14.77
N ALA A 76 -7.12 -8.26 -15.46
CA ALA A 76 -8.42 -8.10 -14.81
C ALA A 76 -8.56 -9.04 -13.62
N LYS A 77 -9.16 -8.56 -12.55
CA LYS A 77 -9.47 -9.38 -11.36
C LYS A 77 -8.25 -10.10 -10.80
N SER A 78 -7.08 -9.47 -10.87
CA SER A 78 -5.81 -10.08 -10.46
C SER A 78 -4.97 -9.08 -9.70
N SER A 79 -3.89 -9.57 -9.13
CA SER A 79 -2.92 -8.75 -8.42
C SER A 79 -1.53 -8.95 -8.96
N ALA A 80 -0.68 -7.96 -8.80
CA ALA A 80 0.72 -8.06 -9.16
C ALA A 80 1.55 -7.37 -8.08
N VAL A 81 2.78 -7.81 -7.92
CA VAL A 81 3.70 -7.23 -6.94
C VAL A 81 4.86 -6.59 -7.68
N ILE A 82 5.20 -5.37 -7.27
CA ILE A 82 6.44 -4.73 -7.72
C ILE A 82 7.20 -4.25 -6.50
N TYR A 83 8.51 -4.08 -6.68
CA TYR A 83 9.36 -3.54 -5.63
C TYR A 83 9.88 -2.19 -6.10
N ILE A 84 9.84 -1.20 -5.23
CA ILE A 84 10.31 0.14 -5.53
C ILE A 84 11.23 0.61 -4.41
N GLY A 85 12.09 1.57 -4.74
CA GLY A 85 12.98 2.14 -3.75
C GLY A 85 14.24 1.33 -3.52
N PRO A 86 15.02 1.75 -2.53
CA PRO A 86 14.79 2.85 -1.58
C PRO A 86 14.62 4.19 -2.28
N LEU A 87 13.64 4.97 -1.82
CA LEU A 87 13.31 6.24 -2.44
C LEU A 87 13.82 7.40 -1.60
N GLN A 88 14.27 8.44 -2.27
CA GLN A 88 14.52 9.71 -1.60
C GLN A 88 13.18 10.34 -1.21
N PRO A 89 13.13 11.16 -0.17
CA PRO A 89 11.89 11.89 0.13
C PRO A 89 11.44 12.68 -1.09
N GLY A 90 10.16 12.59 -1.42
CA GLY A 90 9.63 13.28 -2.57
C GLY A 90 8.33 12.68 -3.06
N ASN A 91 7.87 13.19 -4.18
CA ASN A 91 6.62 12.79 -4.81
C ASN A 91 6.90 12.03 -6.09
N TYR A 92 6.22 10.90 -6.26
CA TYR A 92 6.44 10.01 -7.39
C TYR A 92 5.09 9.70 -8.02
N PRO A 93 4.70 10.48 -9.04
CA PRO A 93 3.39 10.28 -9.68
C PRO A 93 3.35 8.98 -10.47
N PHE A 94 2.15 8.42 -10.57
CA PHE A 94 1.90 7.26 -11.41
C PHE A 94 0.53 7.39 -12.07
N VAL A 95 0.32 6.60 -13.11
CA VAL A 95 -0.96 6.57 -13.81
C VAL A 95 -1.31 5.12 -14.16
N GLY A 96 -2.59 4.89 -14.44
CA GLY A 96 -3.02 3.69 -15.13
C GLY A 96 -3.07 4.03 -16.60
N GLU A 97 -2.13 3.48 -17.36
CA GLU A 97 -1.94 3.93 -18.73
C GLU A 97 -3.14 3.66 -19.61
N PHE A 98 -3.93 2.64 -19.28
CA PHE A 98 -5.10 2.33 -20.09
C PHE A 98 -6.29 3.23 -19.77
N ASN A 99 -6.22 4.05 -18.71
CA ASN A 99 -7.30 4.95 -18.29
C ASN A 99 -6.73 6.20 -17.63
N GLU A 100 -5.89 6.93 -18.36
CA GLU A 100 -5.12 8.02 -17.74
C GLU A 100 -5.96 9.17 -17.21
N LYS A 101 -7.16 9.33 -17.75
CA LYS A 101 -8.00 10.45 -17.31
C LYS A 101 -8.51 10.25 -15.90
N THR A 102 -8.66 9.02 -15.46
CA THR A 102 -9.22 8.72 -14.15
C THR A 102 -8.22 8.01 -13.23
N ALA A 103 -7.34 7.18 -13.78
CA ALA A 103 -6.41 6.38 -13.00
C ALA A 103 -5.11 7.14 -12.81
N LYS A 104 -5.02 7.88 -11.72
CA LYS A 104 -3.84 8.68 -11.37
C LYS A 104 -3.60 8.64 -9.89
N GLY A 105 -2.34 8.77 -9.50
CA GLY A 105 -2.01 8.90 -8.09
C GLY A 105 -0.58 9.31 -7.89
N THR A 106 -0.20 9.39 -6.63
CA THR A 106 1.16 9.77 -6.24
C THR A 106 1.61 8.95 -5.06
N ILE A 107 2.83 8.45 -5.15
CA ILE A 107 3.51 7.89 -3.99
C ILE A 107 4.33 9.00 -3.37
N VAL A 108 4.16 9.23 -2.07
CA VAL A 108 4.89 10.23 -1.32
C VAL A 108 5.84 9.51 -0.38
N ALA A 109 7.13 9.67 -0.58
CA ALA A 109 8.15 9.08 0.30
C ALA A 109 8.55 10.14 1.32
N GLN A 110 8.46 9.75 2.60
CA GLN A 110 8.83 10.70 3.66
C GLN A 110 9.34 10.03 4.92
#